data_b4599c529dfe9bfd9c85cb7607827f0d
#
_entry.id   b4599c529dfe9bfd9c85cb7607827f0d
#
_cell.length_a   1.000
_cell.length_b   1.000
_cell.length_c   1.000
_cell.angle_alpha   90.00
_cell.angle_beta   90.00
_cell.angle_gamma   90.00
#
_symmetry.space_group_name_H-M   'P 1'
#
loop_
_entity.id
_entity.type
_entity.pdbx_description
1 polymer ?
#
loop_
_entity_poly.entity_id
_entity_poly.type
_entity_poly.pdbx_seq_one_letter_code
_entity_poly.pdbx_strand_id
1 'polypeptide(L)'
;MKPQSAFHYAWRGPANAARFRSGVSLHSHTLHSREYLNFLSGILRAWAPLRWATGRDASSLPDFGRVWYTPPLGPRQAWEVEAGQIERDLGLNPLVSLTDHDDIDAPLALRPLAPFRDAPISVEWTVPFRDTFFHLGVHNLPPAGAHELFARMKAYTAGPAPATLQEILAALDAQPETLVVLNHPFWDEKGLGAAAHRQRLLELLAFGRGRLHAVEINGFRPWKENLAAERLAAEMGLPAVAGGDRHGHEPNAVLNLTDADTLAGYIEDVRRRGRNHVLYMPAMRDSRRVRILGAICDVVRDNPDHGLGWRRWSDRFFYICDDGRVRSLSQLWSSDREPAIIRNFVALMHGLRASLGNAPVRSALRLALADFADTAP
;
A
#
# COMPACT_ATOMS: atom_id res chain seq x y z
N MET A 1 2.16 2.92 29.97
CA MET A 1 1.54 1.57 29.79
C MET A 1 2.32 0.84 28.70
N LYS A 2 2.49 -0.49 28.79
CA LYS A 2 3.05 -1.25 27.66
C LYS A 2 2.00 -1.28 26.56
N PRO A 3 2.38 -1.05 25.28
CA PRO A 3 1.47 -1.14 24.16
C PRO A 3 0.86 -2.54 24.08
N GLN A 4 -0.43 -2.62 23.75
CA GLN A 4 -1.15 -3.88 23.62
C GLN A 4 -1.83 -3.91 22.26
N SER A 5 -1.17 -4.61 21.31
CA SER A 5 -1.84 -4.99 20.09
C SER A 5 -2.39 -6.40 20.23
N ALA A 6 -3.68 -6.57 19.91
CA ALA A 6 -4.33 -7.86 19.88
C ALA A 6 -4.56 -8.29 18.43
N PHE A 7 -4.33 -9.56 18.13
CA PHE A 7 -4.42 -10.11 16.79
C PHE A 7 -5.59 -11.08 16.69
N HIS A 8 -6.44 -10.86 15.70
CA HIS A 8 -7.65 -11.61 15.42
C HIS A 8 -7.58 -12.22 14.04
N TYR A 9 -8.28 -13.32 13.84
CA TYR A 9 -8.34 -14.05 12.58
C TYR A 9 -9.80 -14.23 12.19
N ALA A 10 -10.24 -13.60 11.10
CA ALA A 10 -11.63 -13.61 10.65
C ALA A 10 -12.14 -15.04 10.37
N TRP A 11 -11.26 -15.95 9.96
CA TRP A 11 -11.61 -17.36 9.69
C TRP A 11 -11.70 -18.25 10.93
N ARG A 12 -11.26 -17.77 12.11
CA ARG A 12 -11.30 -18.55 13.37
C ARG A 12 -12.51 -18.23 14.25
N GLY A 13 -13.20 -17.13 13.96
CA GLY A 13 -14.37 -16.72 14.73
C GLY A 13 -14.89 -15.36 14.29
N PRO A 14 -15.85 -15.33 13.35
CA PRO A 14 -16.43 -14.06 12.87
C PRO A 14 -17.10 -13.25 14.00
N ALA A 15 -17.56 -13.89 15.08
CA ALA A 15 -18.11 -13.21 16.24
C ALA A 15 -17.11 -12.29 16.98
N ASN A 16 -15.79 -12.47 16.78
CA ASN A 16 -14.78 -11.62 17.40
C ASN A 16 -14.76 -10.20 16.85
N ALA A 17 -15.17 -9.98 15.61
CA ALA A 17 -15.28 -8.65 15.01
C ALA A 17 -16.58 -7.94 15.48
N ALA A 18 -17.69 -8.66 15.65
CA ALA A 18 -19.00 -8.12 15.95
C ALA A 18 -19.11 -7.37 17.30
N ARG A 19 -18.12 -7.49 18.16
CA ARG A 19 -18.06 -6.75 19.44
C ARG A 19 -17.53 -5.32 19.28
N PHE A 20 -16.93 -4.98 18.15
CA PHE A 20 -16.40 -3.66 17.85
C PHE A 20 -17.44 -2.83 17.08
N ARG A 21 -17.31 -1.52 17.13
CA ARG A 21 -18.18 -0.59 16.41
C ARG A 21 -17.71 -0.34 14.99
N SER A 22 -16.41 -0.21 14.80
CA SER A 22 -15.83 0.21 13.53
C SER A 22 -14.70 -0.71 13.08
N GLY A 23 -14.61 -0.87 11.77
CA GLY A 23 -13.43 -1.38 11.08
C GLY A 23 -12.64 -0.24 10.46
N VAL A 24 -11.30 -0.30 10.55
CA VAL A 24 -10.44 0.78 10.04
C VAL A 24 -9.52 0.24 8.95
N SER A 25 -9.56 0.88 7.77
CA SER A 25 -8.60 0.69 6.69
C SER A 25 -7.67 1.90 6.60
N LEU A 26 -6.35 1.68 6.77
CA LEU A 26 -5.38 2.76 6.86
C LEU A 26 -4.54 2.97 5.60
N HIS A 27 -4.31 1.98 4.77
CA HIS A 27 -3.32 2.05 3.71
C HIS A 27 -3.88 1.52 2.40
N SER A 28 -4.17 2.42 1.47
CA SER A 28 -4.59 2.08 0.12
C SER A 28 -4.35 3.22 -0.86
N HIS A 29 -4.12 2.87 -2.11
CA HIS A 29 -3.71 3.76 -3.18
C HIS A 29 -4.82 4.00 -4.19
N THR A 30 -4.79 5.21 -4.78
CA THR A 30 -5.71 5.65 -5.83
C THR A 30 -4.95 6.02 -7.09
N LEU A 31 -5.67 6.47 -8.12
CA LEU A 31 -5.08 6.97 -9.36
C LEU A 31 -4.07 8.13 -9.17
N HIS A 32 -3.99 8.74 -7.98
CA HIS A 32 -3.02 9.78 -7.66
C HIS A 32 -1.65 9.22 -7.26
N SER A 33 -1.58 7.94 -6.91
CA SER A 33 -0.31 7.27 -6.62
C SER A 33 0.51 7.00 -7.87
N ARG A 34 1.83 7.10 -7.75
CA ARG A 34 2.78 6.74 -8.81
C ARG A 34 3.57 5.52 -8.37
N GLU A 35 3.26 4.40 -9.00
CA GLU A 35 3.86 3.10 -8.70
C GLU A 35 5.02 2.81 -9.65
N TYR A 36 6.25 3.01 -9.20
CA TYR A 36 7.43 2.74 -10.02
C TYR A 36 7.70 1.24 -10.14
N LEU A 37 8.12 0.82 -11.34
CA LEU A 37 8.36 -0.59 -11.66
C LEU A 37 9.82 -1.03 -11.47
N ASN A 38 10.61 -0.31 -10.68
CA ASN A 38 12.02 -0.59 -10.41
C ASN A 38 12.29 -2.04 -9.99
N PHE A 39 11.41 -2.61 -9.18
CA PHE A 39 11.51 -3.99 -8.69
C PHE A 39 11.46 -5.04 -9.81
N LEU A 40 10.84 -4.72 -10.96
CA LEU A 40 10.78 -5.65 -12.09
C LEU A 40 12.15 -5.92 -12.69
N SER A 41 13.08 -4.99 -12.63
CA SER A 41 14.44 -5.17 -13.13
C SER A 41 15.15 -6.35 -12.45
N GLY A 42 14.98 -6.51 -11.14
CA GLY A 42 15.51 -7.63 -10.36
C GLY A 42 14.84 -8.96 -10.72
N ILE A 43 13.51 -8.96 -10.82
CA ILE A 43 12.73 -10.15 -11.17
C ILE A 43 13.09 -10.65 -12.58
N LEU A 44 13.15 -9.75 -13.55
CA LEU A 44 13.43 -10.10 -14.94
C LEU A 44 14.87 -10.56 -15.15
N ARG A 45 15.83 -9.98 -14.41
CA ARG A 45 17.23 -10.46 -14.42
C ARG A 45 17.35 -11.86 -13.83
N ALA A 46 16.57 -12.20 -12.82
CA ALA A 46 16.56 -13.51 -12.18
C ALA A 46 15.79 -14.57 -12.99
N TRP A 47 14.90 -14.18 -13.90
CA TRP A 47 14.00 -15.11 -14.59
C TRP A 47 14.57 -15.59 -15.93
N ALA A 48 15.37 -16.65 -15.88
CA ALA A 48 16.02 -17.26 -17.05
C ALA A 48 15.07 -17.58 -18.23
N PRO A 49 13.81 -18.10 -18.02
CA PRO A 49 12.89 -18.37 -19.11
C PRO A 49 12.51 -17.15 -19.95
N LEU A 50 12.38 -15.97 -19.32
CA LEU A 50 12.01 -14.75 -20.03
C LEU A 50 13.18 -14.23 -20.88
N ARG A 51 14.41 -14.37 -20.40
CA ARG A 51 15.64 -14.05 -21.19
C ARG A 51 15.74 -14.91 -22.44
N TRP A 52 15.41 -16.19 -22.30
CA TRP A 52 15.39 -17.13 -23.45
C TRP A 52 14.26 -16.79 -24.44
N ALA A 53 13.07 -16.49 -23.95
CA ALA A 53 11.90 -16.15 -24.77
C ALA A 53 12.03 -14.79 -25.50
N THR A 54 12.78 -13.85 -24.94
CA THR A 54 12.97 -12.51 -25.54
C THR A 54 14.20 -12.41 -26.42
N GLY A 55 15.14 -13.36 -26.35
CA GLY A 55 16.43 -13.33 -27.05
C GLY A 55 17.29 -12.10 -26.71
N ARG A 56 16.98 -11.41 -25.61
CA ARG A 56 17.62 -10.15 -25.22
C ARG A 56 18.53 -10.35 -24.01
N ASP A 57 19.70 -9.77 -24.07
CA ASP A 57 20.61 -9.69 -22.93
C ASP A 57 20.05 -8.76 -21.84
N ALA A 58 20.49 -8.96 -20.61
CA ALA A 58 20.06 -8.13 -19.46
C ALA A 58 20.35 -6.62 -19.66
N SER A 59 21.29 -6.27 -20.54
CA SER A 59 21.64 -4.90 -20.93
C SER A 59 20.62 -4.24 -21.86
N SER A 60 19.72 -5.03 -22.47
CA SER A 60 18.68 -4.55 -23.40
C SER A 60 17.29 -4.41 -22.74
N LEU A 61 17.19 -4.62 -21.42
CA LEU A 61 15.95 -4.39 -20.70
C LEU A 61 15.66 -2.89 -20.60
N PRO A 62 14.37 -2.48 -20.67
CA PRO A 62 14.00 -1.10 -20.42
C PRO A 62 14.50 -0.62 -19.06
N ASP A 63 14.83 0.67 -18.96
CA ASP A 63 15.05 1.29 -17.66
C ASP A 63 13.70 1.43 -16.94
N PHE A 64 13.42 0.50 -16.03
CA PHE A 64 12.20 0.47 -15.25
C PHE A 64 12.09 1.63 -14.25
N GLY A 65 13.17 2.36 -13.98
CA GLY A 65 13.13 3.62 -13.23
C GLY A 65 12.41 4.75 -13.96
N ARG A 66 12.20 4.58 -15.27
CA ARG A 66 11.46 5.52 -16.13
C ARG A 66 10.01 5.09 -16.39
N VAL A 67 9.60 3.94 -15.83
CA VAL A 67 8.26 3.36 -16.01
C VAL A 67 7.52 3.40 -14.69
N TRP A 68 6.31 3.90 -14.71
CA TRP A 68 5.40 3.88 -13.58
C TRP A 68 3.94 3.71 -14.05
N TYR A 69 3.09 3.27 -13.14
CA TYR A 69 1.66 3.19 -13.38
C TYR A 69 0.88 3.90 -12.28
N THR A 70 -0.40 4.16 -12.52
CA THR A 70 -1.34 4.57 -11.49
C THR A 70 -2.34 3.45 -11.21
N PRO A 71 -2.71 3.22 -9.93
CA PRO A 71 -3.82 2.34 -9.59
C PRO A 71 -5.10 2.67 -10.37
N PRO A 72 -5.96 1.67 -10.64
CA PRO A 72 -7.12 1.84 -11.52
C PRO A 72 -8.28 2.61 -10.89
N LEU A 73 -8.29 2.78 -9.56
CA LEU A 73 -9.43 3.35 -8.84
C LEU A 73 -9.25 4.83 -8.58
N GLY A 74 -10.28 5.61 -8.87
CA GLY A 74 -10.38 6.99 -8.40
C GLY A 74 -10.66 7.05 -6.88
N PRO A 75 -10.50 8.23 -6.25
CA PRO A 75 -10.64 8.38 -4.80
C PRO A 75 -11.96 7.83 -4.24
N ARG A 76 -13.09 8.16 -4.89
CA ARG A 76 -14.40 7.69 -4.47
C ARG A 76 -14.54 6.16 -4.61
N GLN A 77 -14.10 5.60 -5.74
CA GLN A 77 -14.17 4.16 -5.98
C GLN A 77 -13.30 3.40 -4.97
N ALA A 78 -12.09 3.89 -4.68
CA ALA A 78 -11.21 3.31 -3.68
C ALA A 78 -11.86 3.32 -2.29
N TRP A 79 -12.42 4.46 -1.89
CA TRP A 79 -13.17 4.57 -0.63
C TRP A 79 -14.33 3.57 -0.56
N GLU A 80 -15.16 3.51 -1.61
CA GLU A 80 -16.34 2.61 -1.67
C GLU A 80 -15.93 1.12 -1.59
N VAL A 81 -14.79 0.75 -2.16
CA VAL A 81 -14.27 -0.63 -2.07
C VAL A 81 -13.82 -0.95 -0.64
N GLU A 82 -13.08 -0.04 0.01
CA GLU A 82 -12.64 -0.18 1.39
C GLU A 82 -13.83 -0.24 2.38
N ALA A 83 -14.70 0.76 2.31
CA ALA A 83 -15.88 0.84 3.15
C ALA A 83 -16.80 -0.37 2.95
N GLY A 84 -17.06 -0.71 1.69
CA GLY A 84 -17.93 -1.84 1.35
C GLY A 84 -17.39 -3.18 1.81
N GLN A 85 -16.06 -3.38 1.90
CA GLN A 85 -15.51 -4.58 2.52
C GLN A 85 -15.81 -4.63 4.02
N ILE A 86 -15.60 -3.53 4.74
CA ILE A 86 -15.85 -3.45 6.18
C ILE A 86 -17.34 -3.68 6.49
N GLU A 87 -18.21 -3.04 5.73
CA GLU A 87 -19.67 -3.17 5.90
C GLU A 87 -20.16 -4.58 5.59
N ARG A 88 -19.80 -5.14 4.42
CA ARG A 88 -20.32 -6.45 3.98
C ARG A 88 -19.74 -7.62 4.76
N ASP A 89 -18.42 -7.58 5.01
CA ASP A 89 -17.72 -8.74 5.56
C ASP A 89 -17.75 -8.76 7.10
N LEU A 90 -17.88 -7.57 7.73
CA LEU A 90 -17.80 -7.43 9.19
C LEU A 90 -19.09 -6.85 9.81
N GLY A 91 -19.94 -6.16 9.04
CA GLY A 91 -21.13 -5.47 9.56
C GLY A 91 -20.78 -4.27 10.45
N LEU A 92 -19.60 -3.66 10.26
CA LEU A 92 -19.07 -2.57 11.08
C LEU A 92 -19.13 -1.24 10.35
N ASN A 93 -19.08 -0.13 11.12
CA ASN A 93 -18.92 1.21 10.56
C ASN A 93 -17.53 1.36 9.92
N PRO A 94 -17.42 1.80 8.65
CA PRO A 94 -16.15 1.94 7.98
C PRO A 94 -15.45 3.26 8.31
N LEU A 95 -14.17 3.15 8.73
CA LEU A 95 -13.26 4.28 8.86
C LEU A 95 -12.12 4.07 7.85
N VAL A 96 -12.09 4.91 6.81
CA VAL A 96 -11.16 4.74 5.67
C VAL A 96 -10.20 5.91 5.56
N SER A 97 -8.92 5.60 5.37
CA SER A 97 -7.83 6.55 5.18
C SER A 97 -7.04 6.17 3.92
N LEU A 98 -7.25 6.92 2.83
CA LEU A 98 -6.52 6.75 1.57
C LEU A 98 -5.15 7.43 1.68
N THR A 99 -4.09 6.78 1.15
CA THR A 99 -2.69 7.20 1.36
C THR A 99 -1.88 7.03 0.10
N ASP A 100 -2.08 7.88 -0.89
CA ASP A 100 -1.27 7.84 -2.11
C ASP A 100 0.20 8.18 -1.81
N HIS A 101 1.13 7.64 -2.62
CA HIS A 101 2.55 7.95 -2.52
C HIS A 101 2.81 9.44 -2.78
N ASP A 102 3.34 10.13 -1.77
CA ASP A 102 3.74 11.53 -1.83
C ASP A 102 2.69 12.47 -2.47
N ASP A 103 1.39 12.16 -2.24
CA ASP A 103 0.25 12.89 -2.76
C ASP A 103 -0.93 12.92 -1.78
N ILE A 104 -1.64 14.06 -1.71
CA ILE A 104 -2.84 14.25 -0.86
C ILE A 104 -4.07 14.65 -1.67
N ASP A 105 -4.02 14.60 -2.98
CA ASP A 105 -5.11 15.08 -3.84
C ASP A 105 -6.35 14.16 -3.74
N ALA A 106 -6.17 12.86 -3.50
CA ALA A 106 -7.29 11.94 -3.36
C ALA A 106 -8.25 12.33 -2.22
N PRO A 107 -7.81 12.47 -0.96
CA PRO A 107 -8.71 12.91 0.11
C PRO A 107 -9.21 14.34 -0.10
N LEU A 108 -8.41 15.23 -0.68
CA LEU A 108 -8.85 16.60 -0.98
C LEU A 108 -9.94 16.64 -2.05
N ALA A 109 -9.90 15.75 -3.05
CA ALA A 109 -10.96 15.62 -4.05
C ALA A 109 -12.27 15.05 -3.48
N LEU A 110 -12.20 14.25 -2.41
CA LEU A 110 -13.37 13.69 -1.73
C LEU A 110 -14.10 14.70 -0.85
N ARG A 111 -13.39 15.51 -0.08
CA ARG A 111 -13.95 16.39 0.96
C ARG A 111 -15.03 17.38 0.50
N PRO A 112 -15.05 17.92 -0.73
CA PRO A 112 -16.16 18.74 -1.24
C PRO A 112 -17.48 17.97 -1.35
N LEU A 113 -17.46 16.63 -1.40
CA LEU A 113 -18.65 15.80 -1.52
C LEU A 113 -19.25 15.55 -0.13
N ALA A 114 -20.53 15.81 0.04
CA ALA A 114 -21.20 15.74 1.35
C ALA A 114 -20.96 14.45 2.17
N PRO A 115 -20.97 13.24 1.56
CA PRO A 115 -20.70 12.00 2.31
C PRO A 115 -19.25 11.87 2.80
N PHE A 116 -18.31 12.63 2.23
CA PHE A 116 -16.86 12.51 2.48
C PHE A 116 -16.26 13.76 3.12
N ARG A 117 -17.09 14.67 3.66
CA ARG A 117 -16.62 15.95 4.22
C ARG A 117 -15.53 15.75 5.28
N ASP A 118 -15.62 14.68 6.05
CA ASP A 118 -14.70 14.35 7.13
C ASP A 118 -13.66 13.30 6.70
N ALA A 119 -13.50 13.05 5.38
CA ALA A 119 -12.46 12.17 4.87
C ALA A 119 -11.08 12.64 5.38
N PRO A 120 -10.29 11.76 6.00
CA PRO A 120 -8.99 12.13 6.56
C PRO A 120 -8.02 12.47 5.43
N ILE A 121 -7.28 13.57 5.60
CA ILE A 121 -6.19 13.94 4.68
C ILE A 121 -4.98 13.12 5.08
N SER A 122 -4.59 12.16 4.24
CA SER A 122 -3.55 11.21 4.58
C SER A 122 -2.64 10.96 3.38
N VAL A 123 -1.43 10.47 3.64
CA VAL A 123 -0.39 10.25 2.63
C VAL A 123 0.53 9.12 3.06
N GLU A 124 1.01 8.33 2.11
CA GLU A 124 2.19 7.53 2.29
C GLU A 124 3.41 8.34 1.85
N TRP A 125 4.15 8.83 2.85
CA TRP A 125 5.28 9.71 2.62
C TRP A 125 6.57 8.93 2.44
N THR A 126 7.27 9.15 1.32
CA THR A 126 8.62 8.63 1.06
C THR A 126 9.65 9.44 1.84
N VAL A 127 10.33 8.80 2.77
CA VAL A 127 11.33 9.39 3.67
C VAL A 127 12.73 8.86 3.33
N PRO A 128 13.52 9.56 2.53
CA PRO A 128 14.93 9.24 2.34
C PRO A 128 15.67 9.27 3.68
N PHE A 129 16.42 8.22 3.98
CA PHE A 129 17.18 8.11 5.20
C PHE A 129 18.49 7.37 4.97
N ARG A 130 19.62 8.06 5.13
CA ARG A 130 20.95 7.55 4.81
C ARG A 130 21.04 7.17 3.30
N ASP A 131 21.36 5.91 3.04
CA ASP A 131 21.51 5.30 1.71
C ASP A 131 20.25 4.55 1.22
N THR A 132 19.14 4.67 1.96
CA THR A 132 17.84 4.07 1.64
C THR A 132 16.70 5.08 1.80
N PHE A 133 15.48 4.60 1.76
CA PHE A 133 14.28 5.32 2.19
C PHE A 133 13.32 4.38 2.91
N PHE A 134 12.40 4.95 3.65
CA PHE A 134 11.28 4.26 4.28
C PHE A 134 9.99 4.98 3.93
N HIS A 135 8.87 4.29 4.05
CA HIS A 135 7.56 4.91 3.91
C HIS A 135 6.95 5.13 5.29
N LEU A 136 6.45 6.34 5.50
CA LEU A 136 5.67 6.69 6.68
C LEU A 136 4.23 6.97 6.26
N GLY A 137 3.29 6.17 6.79
CA GLY A 137 1.87 6.48 6.72
C GLY A 137 1.56 7.65 7.64
N VAL A 138 1.19 8.80 7.07
CA VAL A 138 0.76 9.97 7.84
C VAL A 138 -0.74 10.11 7.66
N HIS A 139 -1.49 9.76 8.71
CA HIS A 139 -2.94 9.72 8.66
C HIS A 139 -3.56 10.90 9.38
N ASN A 140 -4.60 11.47 8.76
CA ASN A 140 -5.43 12.54 9.33
C ASN A 140 -4.65 13.82 9.64
N LEU A 141 -3.96 14.35 8.62
CA LEU A 141 -3.37 15.69 8.70
C LEU A 141 -4.47 16.73 9.02
N PRO A 142 -4.18 17.75 9.84
CA PRO A 142 -5.14 18.79 10.15
C PRO A 142 -5.53 19.54 8.87
N PRO A 143 -6.83 19.72 8.54
CA PRO A 143 -7.25 20.41 7.33
C PRO A 143 -6.65 21.81 7.20
N ALA A 144 -6.60 22.56 8.32
CA ALA A 144 -5.85 23.80 8.40
C ALA A 144 -4.36 23.48 8.51
N GLY A 145 -3.59 23.71 7.45
CA GLY A 145 -2.14 23.46 7.40
C GLY A 145 -1.71 22.15 6.72
N ALA A 146 -2.63 21.31 6.26
CA ALA A 146 -2.28 20.08 5.55
C ALA A 146 -1.38 20.33 4.34
N HIS A 147 -1.70 21.32 3.52
CA HIS A 147 -0.88 21.71 2.37
C HIS A 147 0.53 22.16 2.76
N GLU A 148 0.66 22.93 3.84
CA GLU A 148 1.97 23.42 4.30
C GLU A 148 2.83 22.26 4.83
N LEU A 149 2.27 21.42 5.71
CA LEU A 149 2.97 20.23 6.21
C LEU A 149 3.37 19.31 5.07
N PHE A 150 2.46 19.05 4.13
CA PHE A 150 2.73 18.21 2.98
C PHE A 150 3.81 18.82 2.06
N ALA A 151 3.79 20.14 1.80
CA ALA A 151 4.84 20.80 1.03
C ALA A 151 6.22 20.65 1.68
N ARG A 152 6.31 20.75 3.03
CA ARG A 152 7.56 20.49 3.77
C ARG A 152 8.01 19.04 3.63
N MET A 153 7.09 18.08 3.68
CA MET A 153 7.38 16.65 3.47
C MET A 153 7.94 16.40 2.07
N LYS A 154 7.30 16.95 1.03
CA LYS A 154 7.79 16.86 -0.36
C LYS A 154 9.16 17.52 -0.56
N ALA A 155 9.38 18.69 0.04
CA ALA A 155 10.67 19.37 -0.02
C ALA A 155 11.78 18.51 0.63
N TYR A 156 11.47 17.85 1.75
CA TYR A 156 12.40 16.91 2.38
C TYR A 156 12.70 15.69 1.49
N THR A 157 11.68 15.09 0.88
CA THR A 157 11.88 13.95 -0.03
C THR A 157 12.81 14.33 -1.19
N ALA A 158 12.70 15.56 -1.72
CA ALA A 158 13.54 16.06 -2.81
C ALA A 158 14.96 16.45 -2.37
N GLY A 159 15.14 16.89 -1.12
CA GLY A 159 16.43 17.36 -0.57
C GLY A 159 16.56 16.98 0.92
N PRO A 160 16.88 15.72 1.25
CA PRO A 160 16.86 15.23 2.61
C PRO A 160 17.94 15.86 3.50
N ALA A 161 17.52 16.38 4.65
CA ALA A 161 18.42 16.89 5.70
C ALA A 161 17.94 16.42 7.09
N PRO A 162 18.84 15.89 7.95
CA PRO A 162 18.43 15.34 9.24
C PRO A 162 17.67 16.32 10.15
N ALA A 163 18.08 17.58 10.21
CA ALA A 163 17.39 18.60 10.99
C ALA A 163 15.95 18.81 10.51
N THR A 164 15.74 18.90 9.20
CA THR A 164 14.42 19.07 8.58
C THR A 164 13.50 17.89 8.89
N LEU A 165 14.02 16.65 8.87
CA LEU A 165 13.24 15.47 9.24
C LEU A 165 12.80 15.55 10.72
N GLN A 166 13.68 15.95 11.63
CA GLN A 166 13.34 16.15 13.04
C GLN A 166 12.23 17.18 13.23
N GLU A 167 12.30 18.30 12.52
CA GLU A 167 11.28 19.36 12.56
C GLU A 167 9.94 18.89 12.04
N ILE A 168 9.92 18.15 10.90
CA ILE A 168 8.69 17.62 10.32
C ILE A 168 8.06 16.60 11.27
N LEU A 169 8.83 15.63 11.78
CA LEU A 169 8.32 14.64 12.72
C LEU A 169 7.80 15.30 14.00
N ALA A 170 8.45 16.36 14.49
CA ALA A 170 7.97 17.10 15.66
C ALA A 170 6.67 17.86 15.35
N ALA A 171 6.54 18.45 14.16
CA ALA A 171 5.31 19.14 13.73
C ALA A 171 4.14 18.18 13.59
N LEU A 172 4.37 16.96 13.06
CA LEU A 172 3.36 15.92 12.94
C LEU A 172 2.95 15.39 14.33
N ASP A 173 3.91 15.14 15.21
CA ASP A 173 3.63 14.66 16.56
C ASP A 173 2.85 15.68 17.40
N ALA A 174 3.09 16.98 17.18
CA ALA A 174 2.34 18.06 17.83
C ALA A 174 0.84 18.09 17.44
N GLN A 175 0.43 17.38 16.39
CA GLN A 175 -0.96 17.23 15.99
C GLN A 175 -1.58 16.00 16.68
N PRO A 176 -2.45 16.15 17.69
CA PRO A 176 -2.92 15.02 18.51
C PRO A 176 -3.75 14.02 17.73
N GLU A 177 -4.41 14.44 16.65
CA GLU A 177 -5.25 13.61 15.79
C GLU A 177 -4.53 13.09 14.54
N THR A 178 -3.22 13.33 14.41
CA THR A 178 -2.41 12.78 13.33
C THR A 178 -1.67 11.53 13.80
N LEU A 179 -1.73 10.45 13.03
CA LEU A 179 -1.02 9.20 13.28
C LEU A 179 0.13 9.05 12.29
N VAL A 180 1.34 8.80 12.80
CA VAL A 180 2.52 8.50 11.99
C VAL A 180 2.89 7.03 12.17
N VAL A 181 2.79 6.27 11.11
CA VAL A 181 3.00 4.82 11.07
C VAL A 181 4.25 4.51 10.24
N LEU A 182 5.11 3.64 10.73
CA LEU A 182 6.20 3.08 9.91
C LEU A 182 5.63 1.95 9.06
N ASN A 183 5.41 2.22 7.77
CA ASN A 183 4.83 1.28 6.80
C ASN A 183 5.83 0.19 6.43
N HIS A 184 5.33 -1.04 6.20
CA HIS A 184 6.07 -2.22 5.72
C HIS A 184 7.57 -2.21 6.03
N PRO A 185 7.98 -2.18 7.32
CA PRO A 185 9.34 -1.83 7.77
C PRO A 185 10.46 -2.73 7.22
N PHE A 186 10.12 -3.92 6.74
CA PHE A 186 11.09 -4.89 6.21
C PHE A 186 11.16 -4.91 4.67
N TRP A 187 10.49 -3.99 3.99
CA TRP A 187 10.60 -3.89 2.54
C TRP A 187 11.87 -3.14 2.14
N ASP A 188 12.84 -3.88 1.64
CA ASP A 188 14.12 -3.36 1.14
C ASP A 188 14.02 -3.07 -0.37
N GLU A 189 13.42 -1.95 -0.73
CA GLU A 189 13.24 -1.56 -2.14
C GLU A 189 14.57 -1.23 -2.82
N LYS A 190 15.52 -0.68 -2.09
CA LYS A 190 16.87 -0.36 -2.62
C LYS A 190 17.75 -1.59 -2.80
N GLY A 191 17.39 -2.74 -2.22
CA GLY A 191 18.19 -3.95 -2.30
C GLY A 191 19.50 -3.89 -1.53
N LEU A 192 19.52 -3.21 -0.37
CA LEU A 192 20.70 -3.14 0.51
C LEU A 192 21.08 -4.51 1.09
N GLY A 193 20.13 -5.45 1.12
CA GLY A 193 20.22 -6.70 1.84
C GLY A 193 19.74 -6.61 3.28
N ALA A 194 19.20 -7.72 3.78
CA ALA A 194 18.43 -7.77 5.02
C ALA A 194 19.16 -7.19 6.26
N ALA A 195 20.48 -7.43 6.37
CA ALA A 195 21.25 -6.95 7.51
C ALA A 195 21.43 -5.43 7.49
N ALA A 196 21.84 -4.86 6.34
CA ALA A 196 22.02 -3.42 6.18
C ALA A 196 20.69 -2.67 6.28
N HIS A 197 19.63 -3.17 5.64
CA HIS A 197 18.30 -2.59 5.75
C HIS A 197 17.80 -2.58 7.22
N ARG A 198 17.96 -3.70 7.95
CA ARG A 198 17.61 -3.76 9.39
C ARG A 198 18.38 -2.74 10.21
N GLN A 199 19.67 -2.53 9.91
CA GLN A 199 20.46 -1.50 10.60
C GLN A 199 19.86 -0.11 10.36
N ARG A 200 19.55 0.26 9.12
CA ARG A 200 18.94 1.57 8.80
C ARG A 200 17.56 1.72 9.42
N LEU A 201 16.78 0.65 9.47
CA LEU A 201 15.49 0.62 10.16
C LEU A 201 15.63 0.97 11.65
N LEU A 202 16.57 0.35 12.34
CA LEU A 202 16.81 0.62 13.77
C LEU A 202 17.36 2.04 13.99
N GLU A 203 18.20 2.55 13.10
CA GLU A 203 18.66 3.94 13.12
C GLU A 203 17.50 4.92 12.94
N LEU A 204 16.56 4.67 12.00
CA LEU A 204 15.36 5.50 11.82
C LEU A 204 14.46 5.48 13.05
N LEU A 205 14.22 4.30 13.63
CA LEU A 205 13.40 4.17 14.84
C LEU A 205 14.02 4.89 16.04
N ALA A 206 15.34 4.84 16.19
CA ALA A 206 16.05 5.58 17.20
C ALA A 206 15.98 7.10 16.96
N PHE A 207 16.12 7.54 15.70
CA PHE A 207 16.03 8.93 15.28
C PHE A 207 14.63 9.51 15.49
N GLY A 208 13.59 8.77 15.12
CA GLY A 208 12.17 9.14 15.26
C GLY A 208 11.55 8.79 16.61
N ARG A 209 12.35 8.42 17.63
CA ARG A 209 11.85 7.98 18.93
C ARG A 209 10.86 8.97 19.53
N GLY A 210 9.67 8.47 19.93
CA GLY A 210 8.58 9.26 20.52
C GLY A 210 7.76 10.06 19.50
N ARG A 211 8.08 9.98 18.20
CA ARG A 211 7.37 10.68 17.12
C ARG A 211 6.83 9.73 16.04
N LEU A 212 7.30 8.49 16.03
CA LEU A 212 6.67 7.38 15.31
C LEU A 212 5.70 6.72 16.28
N HIS A 213 4.45 6.56 15.87
CA HIS A 213 3.36 6.18 16.77
C HIS A 213 3.00 4.68 16.68
N ALA A 214 3.27 4.05 15.53
CA ALA A 214 2.95 2.64 15.31
C ALA A 214 3.86 2.01 14.25
N VAL A 215 3.85 0.67 14.21
CA VAL A 215 4.50 -0.15 13.16
C VAL A 215 3.42 -0.87 12.39
N GLU A 216 3.53 -0.91 11.08
CA GLU A 216 2.53 -1.53 10.21
C GLU A 216 2.67 -3.05 10.12
N ILE A 217 1.52 -3.73 10.21
CA ILE A 217 1.25 -5.07 9.71
C ILE A 217 0.61 -4.89 8.34
N ASN A 218 1.27 -5.35 7.29
CA ASN A 218 0.91 -4.98 5.93
C ASN A 218 0.25 -6.12 5.16
N GLY A 219 -0.89 -5.83 4.52
CA GLY A 219 -1.70 -6.81 3.79
C GLY A 219 -1.06 -7.31 2.50
N PHE A 220 -0.10 -6.58 1.94
CA PHE A 220 0.58 -6.94 0.70
C PHE A 220 1.94 -7.64 0.93
N ARG A 221 2.40 -7.72 2.20
CA ARG A 221 3.69 -8.33 2.57
C ARG A 221 3.56 -9.80 2.95
N PRO A 222 4.68 -10.57 2.90
CA PRO A 222 4.71 -11.97 3.35
C PRO A 222 4.34 -12.11 4.83
N TRP A 223 3.73 -13.23 5.19
CA TRP A 223 3.39 -13.55 6.58
C TRP A 223 4.59 -13.43 7.53
N LYS A 224 5.76 -13.96 7.12
CA LYS A 224 7.00 -13.87 7.90
C LYS A 224 7.45 -12.43 8.19
N GLU A 225 7.22 -11.50 7.26
CA GLU A 225 7.55 -10.09 7.47
C GLU A 225 6.57 -9.45 8.46
N ASN A 226 5.29 -9.81 8.41
CA ASN A 226 4.30 -9.35 9.38
C ASN A 226 4.62 -9.85 10.80
N LEU A 227 5.04 -11.11 10.96
CA LEU A 227 5.53 -11.62 12.25
C LEU A 227 6.79 -10.88 12.73
N ALA A 228 7.67 -10.48 11.82
CA ALA A 228 8.84 -9.68 12.18
C ALA A 228 8.43 -8.24 12.58
N ALA A 229 7.42 -7.65 11.92
CA ALA A 229 6.88 -6.34 12.26
C ALA A 229 6.16 -6.36 13.62
N GLU A 230 5.42 -7.42 13.94
CA GLU A 230 4.86 -7.63 15.29
C GLU A 230 5.94 -7.62 16.37
N ARG A 231 7.02 -8.38 16.17
CA ARG A 231 8.14 -8.45 17.12
C ARG A 231 8.82 -7.08 17.25
N LEU A 232 9.07 -6.41 16.12
CA LEU A 232 9.67 -5.08 16.10
C LEU A 232 8.80 -4.08 16.89
N ALA A 233 7.49 -4.07 16.67
CA ALA A 233 6.56 -3.22 17.41
C ALA A 233 6.65 -3.46 18.92
N ALA A 234 6.64 -4.73 19.34
CA ALA A 234 6.78 -5.11 20.74
C ALA A 234 8.14 -4.73 21.33
N GLU A 235 9.25 -4.95 20.60
CA GLU A 235 10.62 -4.57 21.01
C GLU A 235 10.77 -3.04 21.19
N MET A 236 10.15 -2.27 20.30
CA MET A 236 10.20 -0.82 20.31
C MET A 236 9.19 -0.17 21.27
N GLY A 237 8.28 -0.97 21.84
CA GLY A 237 7.21 -0.47 22.69
C GLY A 237 6.20 0.38 21.91
N LEU A 238 5.92 0.03 20.64
CA LEU A 238 4.95 0.68 19.78
C LEU A 238 3.76 -0.27 19.52
N PRO A 239 2.53 0.25 19.33
CA PRO A 239 1.44 -0.56 18.83
C PRO A 239 1.70 -0.99 17.39
N ALA A 240 1.22 -2.21 17.04
CA ALA A 240 1.10 -2.64 15.67
C ALA A 240 -0.27 -2.22 15.11
N VAL A 241 -0.31 -1.66 13.91
CA VAL A 241 -1.54 -1.30 13.18
C VAL A 241 -1.58 -2.00 11.82
N ALA A 242 -2.77 -2.27 11.30
CA ALA A 242 -2.94 -2.89 10.00
C ALA A 242 -2.99 -1.84 8.89
N GLY A 243 -2.24 -2.08 7.80
CA GLY A 243 -2.33 -1.36 6.54
C GLY A 243 -2.56 -2.32 5.37
N GLY A 244 -3.56 -2.03 4.54
CA GLY A 244 -3.93 -2.91 3.43
C GLY A 244 -2.92 -2.92 2.29
N ASP A 245 -2.34 -1.77 1.99
CA ASP A 245 -1.40 -1.52 0.89
C ASP A 245 -2.00 -1.93 -0.47
N ARG A 246 -3.27 -1.54 -0.66
CA ARG A 246 -4.08 -2.00 -1.77
C ARG A 246 -3.91 -1.08 -2.99
N HIS A 247 -3.69 -1.69 -4.15
CA HIS A 247 -3.43 -1.01 -5.42
C HIS A 247 -4.53 -1.22 -6.48
N GLY A 248 -5.56 -2.00 -6.19
CA GLY A 248 -6.62 -2.32 -7.14
C GLY A 248 -7.97 -2.63 -6.47
N HIS A 249 -8.67 -3.64 -6.98
CA HIS A 249 -9.97 -4.09 -6.46
C HIS A 249 -9.83 -5.29 -5.49
N GLU A 250 -8.61 -5.73 -5.24
CA GLU A 250 -8.35 -6.83 -4.32
C GLU A 250 -8.83 -6.48 -2.91
N PRO A 251 -9.38 -7.45 -2.17
CA PRO A 251 -9.82 -7.20 -0.80
C PRO A 251 -8.62 -6.99 0.12
N ASN A 252 -8.77 -6.14 1.12
CA ASN A 252 -7.77 -6.01 2.17
C ASN A 252 -7.54 -7.34 2.88
N ALA A 253 -6.27 -7.69 3.02
CA ALA A 253 -5.85 -8.87 3.76
C ALA A 253 -5.75 -8.63 5.28
N VAL A 254 -5.72 -7.35 5.69
CA VAL A 254 -5.67 -6.93 7.09
C VAL A 254 -6.50 -5.66 7.31
N LEU A 255 -7.12 -5.54 8.48
CA LEU A 255 -7.89 -4.37 8.92
C LEU A 255 -7.62 -4.12 10.40
N ASN A 256 -8.00 -2.93 10.90
CA ASN A 256 -8.03 -2.68 12.34
C ASN A 256 -9.48 -2.68 12.84
N LEU A 257 -9.65 -2.98 14.12
CA LEU A 257 -10.93 -2.96 14.82
C LEU A 257 -10.88 -2.00 16.00
N THR A 258 -11.95 -1.24 16.21
CA THR A 258 -12.04 -0.26 17.31
C THR A 258 -13.47 -0.06 17.78
N ASP A 259 -13.63 0.41 19.02
CA ASP A 259 -14.90 0.89 19.56
C ASP A 259 -15.14 2.38 19.29
N ALA A 260 -14.16 3.07 18.67
CA ALA A 260 -14.32 4.46 18.28
C ALA A 260 -15.26 4.61 17.07
N ASP A 261 -16.03 5.67 17.03
CA ASP A 261 -16.94 6.00 15.93
C ASP A 261 -16.28 6.86 14.85
N THR A 262 -15.07 7.39 15.13
CA THR A 262 -14.33 8.28 14.23
C THR A 262 -12.86 7.88 14.12
N LEU A 263 -12.18 8.28 13.03
CA LEU A 263 -10.76 8.03 12.87
C LEU A 263 -9.93 8.76 13.94
N ALA A 264 -10.31 9.97 14.34
CA ALA A 264 -9.65 10.70 15.44
C ALA A 264 -9.71 9.93 16.75
N GLY A 265 -10.86 9.34 17.08
CA GLY A 265 -11.02 8.47 18.26
C GLY A 265 -10.16 7.20 18.19
N TYR A 266 -10.08 6.58 17.02
CA TYR A 266 -9.16 5.46 16.78
C TYR A 266 -7.69 5.88 16.97
N ILE A 267 -7.29 7.03 16.43
CA ILE A 267 -5.93 7.56 16.58
C ILE A 267 -5.60 7.82 18.06
N GLU A 268 -6.56 8.32 18.83
CA GLU A 268 -6.39 8.50 20.29
C GLU A 268 -6.12 7.15 20.99
N ASP A 269 -6.86 6.08 20.65
CA ASP A 269 -6.64 4.74 21.19
C ASP A 269 -5.21 4.22 20.87
N VAL A 270 -4.75 4.41 19.63
CA VAL A 270 -3.41 3.98 19.21
C VAL A 270 -2.33 4.81 19.89
N ARG A 271 -2.41 6.16 19.81
CA ARG A 271 -1.32 7.04 20.27
C ARG A 271 -1.23 7.16 21.80
N ARG A 272 -2.38 7.36 22.46
CA ARG A 272 -2.41 7.67 23.91
C ARG A 272 -2.59 6.44 24.77
N ARG A 273 -3.44 5.51 24.32
CA ARG A 273 -3.73 4.30 25.09
C ARG A 273 -2.83 3.12 24.71
N GLY A 274 -2.08 3.25 23.59
CA GLY A 274 -1.19 2.21 23.08
C GLY A 274 -1.94 0.92 22.70
N ARG A 275 -3.22 1.04 22.30
CA ARG A 275 -4.10 -0.12 22.04
C ARG A 275 -4.51 -0.17 20.57
N ASN A 276 -4.44 -1.36 19.99
CA ASN A 276 -4.99 -1.66 18.69
C ASN A 276 -5.42 -3.12 18.59
N HIS A 277 -6.37 -3.40 17.70
CA HIS A 277 -6.83 -4.72 17.36
C HIS A 277 -6.63 -4.93 15.84
N VAL A 278 -5.67 -5.76 15.48
CA VAL A 278 -5.41 -6.14 14.08
C VAL A 278 -6.27 -7.35 13.74
N LEU A 279 -7.01 -7.28 12.63
CA LEU A 279 -7.80 -8.38 12.08
C LEU A 279 -7.16 -8.87 10.78
N TYR A 280 -6.69 -10.11 10.78
CA TYR A 280 -6.29 -10.81 9.57
C TYR A 280 -7.53 -11.33 8.84
N MET A 281 -7.71 -10.88 7.59
CA MET A 281 -8.82 -11.27 6.71
C MET A 281 -8.49 -12.58 5.95
N PRO A 282 -9.49 -13.31 5.43
CA PRO A 282 -9.27 -14.58 4.74
C PRO A 282 -8.27 -14.53 3.59
N ALA A 283 -8.11 -13.37 2.94
CA ALA A 283 -7.11 -13.16 1.90
C ALA A 283 -5.67 -13.36 2.38
N MET A 284 -5.38 -13.21 3.69
CA MET A 284 -4.06 -13.46 4.27
C MET A 284 -3.66 -14.93 4.28
N ARG A 285 -4.61 -15.86 4.10
CA ARG A 285 -4.34 -17.29 3.92
C ARG A 285 -3.80 -17.64 2.53
N ASP A 286 -3.91 -16.72 1.58
CA ASP A 286 -3.24 -16.86 0.29
C ASP A 286 -1.79 -16.43 0.41
N SER A 287 -0.87 -17.16 -0.24
CA SER A 287 0.52 -16.74 -0.30
C SER A 287 0.64 -15.36 -0.96
N ARG A 288 1.68 -14.61 -0.63
CA ARG A 288 1.96 -13.31 -1.25
C ARG A 288 1.93 -13.39 -2.79
N ARG A 289 2.43 -14.51 -3.37
CA ARG A 289 2.44 -14.72 -4.82
C ARG A 289 1.05 -14.70 -5.42
N VAL A 290 0.07 -15.32 -4.76
CA VAL A 290 -1.34 -15.31 -5.19
C VAL A 290 -1.93 -13.91 -5.07
N ARG A 291 -1.66 -13.20 -3.98
CA ARG A 291 -2.14 -11.82 -3.79
C ARG A 291 -1.54 -10.86 -4.82
N ILE A 292 -0.23 -10.93 -5.08
CA ILE A 292 0.42 -10.15 -6.14
C ILE A 292 -0.17 -10.46 -7.51
N LEU A 293 -0.40 -11.74 -7.84
CA LEU A 293 -1.01 -12.11 -9.11
C LEU A 293 -2.41 -11.48 -9.26
N GLY A 294 -3.21 -11.49 -8.19
CA GLY A 294 -4.51 -10.81 -8.14
C GLY A 294 -4.40 -9.31 -8.42
N ALA A 295 -3.48 -8.63 -7.73
CA ALA A 295 -3.22 -7.20 -7.92
C ALA A 295 -2.75 -6.87 -9.34
N ILE A 296 -1.84 -7.67 -9.93
CA ILE A 296 -1.41 -7.50 -11.33
C ILE A 296 -2.61 -7.63 -12.28
N CYS A 297 -3.47 -8.63 -12.08
CA CYS A 297 -4.68 -8.81 -12.88
C CYS A 297 -5.61 -7.58 -12.80
N ASP A 298 -5.72 -6.95 -11.63
CA ASP A 298 -6.54 -5.75 -11.44
C ASP A 298 -5.90 -4.50 -12.06
N VAL A 299 -4.58 -4.34 -11.94
CA VAL A 299 -3.84 -3.19 -12.51
C VAL A 299 -3.88 -3.18 -14.03
N VAL A 300 -3.75 -4.34 -14.69
CA VAL A 300 -3.83 -4.43 -16.18
C VAL A 300 -5.25 -4.56 -16.71
N ARG A 301 -6.27 -4.39 -15.88
CA ARG A 301 -7.67 -4.41 -16.28
C ARG A 301 -8.08 -3.06 -16.86
N ASP A 302 -8.90 -3.09 -17.92
CA ASP A 302 -9.57 -1.90 -18.42
C ASP A 302 -10.62 -1.42 -17.41
N ASN A 303 -10.73 -0.09 -17.26
CA ASN A 303 -11.72 0.56 -16.42
C ASN A 303 -12.55 1.54 -17.28
N PRO A 304 -13.68 1.11 -17.83
CA PRO A 304 -14.51 1.96 -18.68
C PRO A 304 -15.01 3.23 -18.02
N ASP A 305 -15.18 3.18 -16.69
CA ASP A 305 -15.71 4.28 -15.88
C ASP A 305 -14.62 5.12 -15.19
N HIS A 306 -13.37 5.04 -15.69
CA HIS A 306 -12.25 5.77 -15.11
C HIS A 306 -12.47 7.30 -15.18
N GLY A 307 -12.39 7.98 -14.03
CA GLY A 307 -12.77 9.39 -13.87
C GLY A 307 -11.99 10.37 -14.75
N LEU A 308 -10.72 10.06 -15.09
CA LEU A 308 -9.87 10.86 -16.00
C LEU A 308 -9.95 10.38 -17.46
N GLY A 309 -10.85 9.46 -17.80
CA GLY A 309 -10.96 8.90 -19.13
C GLY A 309 -9.84 7.90 -19.52
N TRP A 310 -8.99 7.49 -18.61
CA TRP A 310 -7.93 6.48 -18.83
C TRP A 310 -8.54 5.07 -18.79
N ARG A 311 -9.36 4.77 -19.79
CA ARG A 311 -10.21 3.58 -19.83
C ARG A 311 -9.43 2.29 -20.04
N ARG A 312 -8.38 2.35 -20.85
CA ARG A 312 -7.52 1.19 -21.13
C ARG A 312 -6.45 1.09 -20.04
N TRP A 313 -6.02 -0.12 -19.72
CA TRP A 313 -4.89 -0.31 -18.81
C TRP A 313 -3.64 0.43 -19.29
N SER A 314 -3.37 0.46 -20.61
CA SER A 314 -2.22 1.14 -21.23
C SER A 314 -2.27 2.67 -21.12
N ASP A 315 -3.43 3.27 -20.83
CA ASP A 315 -3.55 4.71 -20.57
C ASP A 315 -2.97 5.07 -19.19
N ARG A 316 -2.88 4.10 -18.27
CA ARG A 316 -2.43 4.27 -16.88
C ARG A 316 -0.98 3.86 -16.63
N PHE A 317 -0.29 3.37 -17.64
CA PHE A 317 1.14 3.10 -17.60
C PHE A 317 1.89 4.19 -18.36
N PHE A 318 2.90 4.76 -17.74
CA PHE A 318 3.62 5.92 -18.25
C PHE A 318 5.10 5.62 -18.40
N TYR A 319 5.73 6.29 -19.37
CA TYR A 319 7.16 6.21 -19.63
C TYR A 319 7.74 7.61 -19.78
N ILE A 320 8.89 7.85 -19.15
CA ILE A 320 9.68 9.08 -19.32
C ILE A 320 10.55 8.90 -20.55
N CYS A 321 10.17 9.55 -21.66
CA CYS A 321 10.89 9.49 -22.93
C CYS A 321 12.26 10.20 -22.86
N ASP A 322 13.13 9.98 -23.86
CA ASP A 322 14.45 10.62 -23.91
C ASP A 322 14.38 12.13 -24.06
N ASP A 323 13.27 12.66 -24.57
CA ASP A 323 12.96 14.10 -24.64
C ASP A 323 12.47 14.69 -23.31
N GLY A 324 12.46 13.89 -22.23
CA GLY A 324 11.97 14.26 -20.90
C GLY A 324 10.44 14.29 -20.77
N ARG A 325 9.69 14.02 -21.85
CA ARG A 325 8.23 14.03 -21.82
C ARG A 325 7.69 12.71 -21.26
N VAL A 326 6.68 12.82 -20.45
CA VAL A 326 5.91 11.67 -19.97
C VAL A 326 4.82 11.35 -20.99
N ARG A 327 4.76 10.08 -21.42
CA ARG A 327 3.72 9.57 -22.32
C ARG A 327 3.15 8.27 -21.78
N SER A 328 1.84 8.09 -21.95
CA SER A 328 1.24 6.77 -21.65
C SER A 328 1.66 5.74 -22.69
N LEU A 329 1.60 4.46 -22.32
CA LEU A 329 1.90 3.38 -23.26
C LEU A 329 0.94 3.38 -24.47
N SER A 330 -0.32 3.77 -24.26
CA SER A 330 -1.30 3.94 -25.34
C SER A 330 -0.91 5.03 -26.34
N GLN A 331 -0.20 6.09 -25.91
CA GLN A 331 0.34 7.13 -26.78
C GLN A 331 1.62 6.69 -27.51
N LEU A 332 2.42 5.83 -26.89
CA LEU A 332 3.65 5.30 -27.48
C LEU A 332 3.38 4.21 -28.52
N TRP A 333 2.36 3.40 -28.30
CA TRP A 333 1.93 2.38 -29.25
C TRP A 333 0.85 2.97 -30.14
N SER A 334 1.25 3.50 -31.31
CA SER A 334 0.29 4.03 -32.28
C SER A 334 -0.86 3.02 -32.50
N SER A 335 -2.00 3.42 -32.13
CA SER A 335 -3.39 2.99 -32.19
C SER A 335 -3.78 1.51 -32.31
N ASP A 336 -2.96 0.58 -32.81
CA ASP A 336 -3.33 -0.85 -32.92
C ASP A 336 -2.14 -1.83 -32.83
N ARG A 337 -0.98 -1.34 -32.37
CA ARG A 337 0.26 -2.12 -32.38
C ARG A 337 0.88 -2.30 -31.00
N GLU A 338 0.07 -2.72 -30.04
CA GLU A 338 0.66 -3.26 -28.80
C GLU A 338 1.62 -4.40 -29.14
N PRO A 339 2.84 -4.42 -28.56
CA PRO A 339 3.74 -5.54 -28.75
C PRO A 339 3.06 -6.87 -28.42
N ALA A 340 3.14 -7.86 -29.34
CA ALA A 340 2.42 -9.12 -29.21
C ALA A 340 2.66 -9.82 -27.85
N ILE A 341 3.87 -9.72 -27.32
CA ILE A 341 4.20 -10.29 -26.00
C ILE A 341 3.40 -9.64 -24.87
N ILE A 342 3.21 -8.32 -24.91
CA ILE A 342 2.43 -7.60 -23.89
C ILE A 342 0.96 -7.89 -24.03
N ARG A 343 0.43 -7.86 -25.26
CA ARG A 343 -0.95 -8.23 -25.53
C ARG A 343 -1.27 -9.66 -25.05
N ASN A 344 -0.37 -10.62 -25.32
CA ASN A 344 -0.55 -11.99 -24.86
C ASN A 344 -0.47 -12.11 -23.33
N PHE A 345 0.42 -11.36 -22.69
CA PHE A 345 0.52 -11.28 -21.22
C PHE A 345 -0.77 -10.72 -20.63
N VAL A 346 -1.28 -9.59 -21.13
CA VAL A 346 -2.54 -8.99 -20.67
C VAL A 346 -3.71 -9.93 -20.87
N ALA A 347 -3.81 -10.58 -22.04
CA ALA A 347 -4.85 -11.59 -22.33
C ALA A 347 -4.78 -12.76 -21.34
N LEU A 348 -3.56 -13.21 -20.99
CA LEU A 348 -3.36 -14.25 -19.96
C LEU A 348 -3.84 -13.75 -18.59
N MET A 349 -3.51 -12.52 -18.19
CA MET A 349 -3.96 -11.96 -16.91
C MET A 349 -5.48 -11.82 -16.83
N HIS A 350 -6.13 -11.39 -17.92
CA HIS A 350 -7.60 -11.34 -18.00
C HIS A 350 -8.22 -12.74 -17.91
N GLY A 351 -7.66 -13.74 -18.59
CA GLY A 351 -8.10 -15.15 -18.48
C GLY A 351 -7.93 -15.70 -17.07
N LEU A 352 -6.80 -15.43 -16.43
CA LEU A 352 -6.55 -15.80 -15.02
C LEU A 352 -7.55 -15.13 -14.08
N ARG A 353 -7.81 -13.85 -14.25
CA ARG A 353 -8.80 -13.11 -13.45
C ARG A 353 -10.20 -13.73 -13.54
N ALA A 354 -10.67 -14.00 -14.76
CA ALA A 354 -11.94 -14.67 -14.98
C ALA A 354 -11.99 -16.05 -14.28
N SER A 355 -10.86 -16.76 -14.28
CA SER A 355 -10.73 -18.09 -13.70
C SER A 355 -10.61 -18.05 -12.15
N LEU A 356 -10.09 -16.98 -11.56
CA LEU A 356 -9.98 -16.83 -10.09
C LEU A 356 -11.34 -16.78 -9.38
N GLY A 357 -12.42 -16.43 -10.08
CA GLY A 357 -13.79 -16.58 -9.61
C GLY A 357 -14.23 -18.06 -9.46
N ASN A 358 -13.56 -19.00 -10.15
CA ASN A 358 -13.85 -20.41 -10.10
C ASN A 358 -13.09 -21.07 -8.94
N ALA A 359 -13.80 -21.64 -7.98
CA ALA A 359 -13.21 -22.21 -6.75
C ALA A 359 -12.16 -23.31 -7.02
N PRO A 360 -12.36 -24.30 -7.94
CA PRO A 360 -11.34 -25.27 -8.30
C PRO A 360 -10.07 -24.66 -8.87
N VAL A 361 -10.17 -23.69 -9.78
CA VAL A 361 -9.01 -23.02 -10.38
C VAL A 361 -8.24 -22.22 -9.34
N ARG A 362 -8.95 -21.48 -8.48
CA ARG A 362 -8.34 -20.75 -7.36
C ARG A 362 -7.60 -21.71 -6.42
N SER A 363 -8.18 -22.86 -6.10
CA SER A 363 -7.53 -23.87 -5.26
C SER A 363 -6.30 -24.47 -5.93
N ALA A 364 -6.33 -24.74 -7.21
CA ALA A 364 -5.18 -25.21 -7.97
C ALA A 364 -4.04 -24.17 -8.02
N LEU A 365 -4.39 -22.90 -8.26
CA LEU A 365 -3.42 -21.78 -8.22
C LEU A 365 -2.82 -21.59 -6.82
N ARG A 366 -3.63 -21.70 -5.77
CA ARG A 366 -3.15 -21.68 -4.39
C ARG A 366 -2.12 -22.77 -4.15
N LEU A 367 -2.36 -23.98 -4.59
CA LEU A 367 -1.43 -25.10 -4.48
C LEU A 367 -0.16 -24.90 -5.32
N ALA A 368 -0.30 -24.46 -6.56
CA ALA A 368 0.83 -24.25 -7.47
C ALA A 368 1.75 -23.09 -7.04
N LEU A 369 1.19 -22.05 -6.43
CA LEU A 369 1.91 -20.87 -5.94
C LEU A 369 2.09 -20.87 -4.42
N ALA A 370 1.75 -21.97 -3.76
CA ALA A 370 1.87 -22.09 -2.32
C ALA A 370 3.33 -21.89 -1.90
N ASP A 371 3.50 -21.01 -0.96
CA ASP A 371 4.70 -20.92 -0.13
C ASP A 371 4.22 -21.14 1.30
N PHE A 372 4.32 -22.37 1.79
CA PHE A 372 3.79 -22.74 3.10
C PHE A 372 4.43 -21.97 4.26
N ALA A 373 5.61 -21.39 4.03
CA ALA A 373 6.27 -20.50 4.99
C ALA A 373 5.69 -19.07 4.97
N ASP A 374 4.85 -18.74 3.98
CA ASP A 374 4.34 -17.40 3.72
C ASP A 374 2.81 -17.28 3.89
N THR A 375 2.17 -18.24 4.52
CA THR A 375 0.71 -18.22 4.77
C THR A 375 0.42 -18.10 6.26
N ALA A 376 -0.65 -17.35 6.59
CA ALA A 376 -1.18 -17.32 7.95
C ALA A 376 -1.73 -18.69 8.36
N PRO A 377 -1.58 -19.09 9.64
CA PRO A 377 -1.96 -20.39 10.17
C PRO A 377 -3.49 -20.63 10.19
#